data_36a5546ba6e17cdb24c3d7198866e525
#
_entry.id   36a5546ba6e17cdb24c3d7198866e525
#
_cell.length_a   1.000
_cell.length_b   1.000
_cell.length_c   1.000
_cell.angle_alpha   90.00
_cell.angle_beta   90.00
_cell.angle_gamma   90.00
#
_symmetry.space_group_name_H-M   'P 1'
#
loop_
_entity.id
_entity.type
_entity.pdbx_description
1 polymer ?
#
loop_
_entity_poly.entity_id
_entity_poly.type
_entity_poly.pdbx_seq_one_letter_code
_entity_poly.pdbx_strand_id
1 'polypeptide(L)'
;DETMAFKKAFQALLNFADHESLDLCGRRISLSEPVDMQAADPARTSFATRRVIRNGQFQAESSSNWATSTTTSQGTYSTSNPTRLSNVVNVANVPVGALVTGTGVGREVYVSGRNIGAKIVYLSEPLYDAAGTQNFTFKRFKYLLDFSGFQSLSQFVLDDIEFQGNGFASGVMLAPDGITFHVRDCFFTKPKDRGLTSIGTGCQGMMVDRCQFNSNETADDVQDRTTIAMNTNANDVKIRDNRIMMFRHFAVIGGATTLMTGNHWFQGDSQQNGVRTGGVVFTSPNTSSIVSGNYIDNNFIEWTNEHSFEPALGSQFSFGGMTINNNIFFASNVAASFKFLVIKPYGVGHFIHGFSVMGNVFRAINGYIDGVEKVDTTFADLDFSRIRMVNFSGNTFHGVSQEVYNPAFLEHTQATAASTWTAQTDPFLPFNGRARYVDSVCTDGVLLNSSNGAEYIAPSVATGQGTDKRDIKLTWGKSVKGTVRYIVRMDNPL
;
A
#
# COMPACT_ATOMS: atom_id res chain seq x y z
N ASP A 1 17.05 29.94 -24.42
CA ASP A 1 16.03 29.00 -23.96
C ASP A 1 16.69 28.01 -23.00
N GLU A 2 16.29 28.09 -21.71
CA GLU A 2 16.85 27.26 -20.62
C GLU A 2 16.54 25.77 -20.81
N THR A 3 15.35 25.44 -21.33
CA THR A 3 14.95 24.06 -21.64
C THR A 3 15.88 23.43 -22.67
N MET A 4 16.22 24.17 -23.72
CA MET A 4 17.16 23.69 -24.74
C MET A 4 18.57 23.53 -24.17
N ALA A 5 19.03 24.48 -23.34
CA ALA A 5 20.33 24.37 -22.69
C ALA A 5 20.41 23.14 -21.77
N PHE A 6 19.35 22.88 -21.00
CA PHE A 6 19.23 21.69 -20.17
C PHE A 6 19.26 20.40 -20.98
N LYS A 7 18.47 20.31 -22.08
CA LYS A 7 18.47 19.14 -22.98
C LYS A 7 19.86 18.85 -23.56
N LYS A 8 20.59 19.88 -23.96
CA LYS A 8 21.98 19.73 -24.47
C LYS A 8 22.94 19.28 -23.37
N ALA A 9 22.82 19.86 -22.17
CA ALA A 9 23.65 19.44 -21.03
C ALA A 9 23.36 17.99 -20.63
N PHE A 10 22.11 17.57 -20.64
CA PHE A 10 21.72 16.17 -20.39
C PHE A 10 22.28 15.23 -21.47
N GLN A 11 22.17 15.58 -22.76
CA GLN A 11 22.78 14.81 -23.85
C GLN A 11 24.30 14.68 -23.66
N ALA A 12 24.99 15.77 -23.28
CA ALA A 12 26.41 15.74 -22.98
C ALA A 12 26.76 14.82 -21.80
N LEU A 13 25.93 14.86 -20.72
CA LEU A 13 26.08 13.98 -19.55
C LEU A 13 26.06 12.50 -19.94
N LEU A 14 25.20 12.10 -20.89
CA LEU A 14 25.08 10.70 -21.32
C LEU A 14 26.19 10.28 -22.32
N ASN A 15 26.71 11.19 -23.12
CA ASN A 15 27.56 10.84 -24.26
C ASN A 15 29.03 11.27 -24.14
N PHE A 16 29.30 12.41 -23.52
CA PHE A 16 30.61 13.08 -23.66
C PHE A 16 31.24 13.46 -22.32
N ALA A 17 30.54 13.28 -21.21
CA ALA A 17 31.06 13.70 -19.93
C ALA A 17 31.83 12.56 -19.24
N ASP A 18 33.05 12.83 -18.82
CA ASP A 18 33.77 11.99 -17.85
C ASP A 18 33.19 12.15 -16.44
N HIS A 19 32.35 13.17 -16.22
CA HIS A 19 31.70 13.44 -14.96
C HIS A 19 30.41 12.65 -14.81
N GLU A 20 30.13 12.20 -13.58
CA GLU A 20 28.91 11.46 -13.27
C GLU A 20 27.68 12.36 -13.06
N SER A 21 27.85 13.69 -12.86
CA SER A 21 26.77 14.57 -12.47
C SER A 21 26.63 15.82 -13.34
N LEU A 22 25.39 16.19 -13.60
CA LEU A 22 24.96 17.49 -14.09
C LEU A 22 24.49 18.32 -12.89
N ASP A 23 25.29 19.29 -12.48
CA ASP A 23 24.97 20.23 -11.41
C ASP A 23 24.27 21.46 -12.01
N LEU A 24 23.04 21.73 -11.58
CA LEU A 24 22.26 22.87 -12.05
C LEU A 24 22.66 24.18 -11.35
N CYS A 25 23.58 24.12 -10.38
CA CYS A 25 24.12 25.30 -9.67
C CYS A 25 23.03 26.16 -9.02
N GLY A 26 22.00 25.55 -8.46
CA GLY A 26 20.87 26.24 -7.82
C GLY A 26 19.95 26.97 -8.82
N ARG A 27 20.06 26.72 -10.11
CA ARG A 27 19.22 27.36 -11.11
C ARG A 27 17.81 26.81 -11.12
N ARG A 28 16.87 27.73 -11.41
CA ARG A 28 15.49 27.39 -11.75
C ARG A 28 15.36 27.31 -13.27
N ILE A 29 14.83 26.21 -13.74
CA ILE A 29 14.51 25.98 -15.14
C ILE A 29 12.99 26.05 -15.28
N SER A 30 12.49 27.10 -15.95
CA SER A 30 11.08 27.30 -16.23
C SER A 30 10.66 26.49 -17.46
N LEU A 31 9.59 25.68 -17.30
CA LEU A 31 9.10 24.76 -18.32
C LEU A 31 7.66 25.12 -18.70
N SER A 32 7.40 25.36 -19.98
CA SER A 32 6.06 25.54 -20.55
C SER A 32 5.49 24.25 -21.17
N GLU A 33 6.27 23.17 -21.18
CA GLU A 33 5.92 21.86 -21.73
C GLU A 33 6.74 20.74 -21.06
N PRO A 34 6.30 19.47 -21.17
CA PRO A 34 7.05 18.33 -20.68
C PRO A 34 8.43 18.21 -21.31
N VAL A 35 9.43 17.84 -20.50
CA VAL A 35 10.75 17.49 -21.00
C VAL A 35 10.80 15.99 -21.27
N ASP A 36 10.71 15.59 -22.53
CA ASP A 36 11.01 14.23 -22.94
C ASP A 36 12.53 14.03 -22.86
N MET A 37 12.94 13.25 -21.87
CA MET A 37 14.36 13.05 -21.55
C MET A 37 15.05 12.16 -22.60
N GLN A 38 14.35 11.17 -23.15
CA GLN A 38 14.94 10.32 -24.20
C GLN A 38 15.06 11.09 -25.53
N ALA A 39 14.08 11.93 -25.88
CA ALA A 39 14.17 12.74 -27.07
C ALA A 39 15.30 13.80 -27.03
N ALA A 40 15.77 14.15 -25.83
CA ALA A 40 16.97 14.99 -25.68
C ALA A 40 18.25 14.29 -26.15
N ASP A 41 18.28 12.95 -26.16
CA ASP A 41 19.35 12.12 -26.70
C ASP A 41 18.77 10.97 -27.57
N PRO A 42 18.32 11.27 -28.80
CA PRO A 42 17.62 10.28 -29.63
C PRO A 42 18.45 9.05 -30.03
N ALA A 43 19.76 9.15 -29.92
CA ALA A 43 20.65 8.04 -30.25
C ALA A 43 20.66 6.94 -29.16
N ARG A 44 20.17 7.24 -27.94
CA ARG A 44 20.18 6.31 -26.83
C ARG A 44 18.76 5.94 -26.42
N THR A 45 18.46 4.67 -26.50
CA THR A 45 17.20 4.10 -25.98
C THR A 45 17.36 3.42 -24.63
N SER A 46 18.61 3.10 -24.23
CA SER A 46 18.92 2.49 -22.95
C SER A 46 20.21 3.06 -22.38
N PHE A 47 20.29 3.15 -21.05
CA PHE A 47 21.46 3.66 -20.36
C PHE A 47 21.59 2.99 -18.96
N ALA A 48 22.80 2.56 -18.60
CA ALA A 48 23.02 1.78 -17.39
C ALA A 48 24.24 2.21 -16.56
N THR A 49 24.88 3.33 -16.93
CA THR A 49 25.98 3.88 -16.13
C THR A 49 25.46 4.92 -15.16
N ARG A 50 26.00 4.97 -13.93
CA ARG A 50 25.56 5.92 -12.93
C ARG A 50 25.64 7.37 -13.45
N ARG A 51 24.53 8.08 -13.36
CA ARG A 51 24.41 9.52 -13.65
C ARG A 51 23.52 10.21 -12.64
N VAL A 52 23.85 11.46 -12.35
CA VAL A 52 23.16 12.29 -11.34
C VAL A 52 22.77 13.62 -11.98
N ILE A 53 21.53 14.05 -11.81
CA ILE A 53 21.12 15.46 -11.98
C ILE A 53 20.86 16.00 -10.60
N ARG A 54 21.41 17.18 -10.28
CA ARG A 54 21.35 17.72 -8.92
C ARG A 54 21.31 19.23 -8.82
N ASN A 55 20.94 19.72 -7.61
CA ASN A 55 21.12 21.10 -7.14
C ASN A 55 20.42 22.11 -8.05
N GLY A 56 19.07 22.07 -8.09
CA GLY A 56 18.30 23.03 -8.87
C GLY A 56 16.80 22.85 -8.78
N GLN A 57 16.07 23.51 -9.67
CA GLN A 57 14.63 23.55 -9.65
C GLN A 57 14.06 23.43 -11.08
N PHE A 58 13.02 22.60 -11.25
CA PHE A 58 12.17 22.58 -12.44
C PHE A 58 10.79 23.13 -12.07
N GLN A 59 10.35 24.16 -12.76
CA GLN A 59 9.08 24.82 -12.46
C GLN A 59 8.16 24.81 -13.70
N ALA A 60 6.93 24.29 -13.53
CA ALA A 60 5.90 24.41 -14.56
C ALA A 60 5.36 25.83 -14.62
N GLU A 61 5.37 26.42 -15.82
CA GLU A 61 4.63 27.63 -16.14
C GLU A 61 3.27 27.30 -16.73
N SER A 62 2.30 28.18 -16.58
CA SER A 62 0.97 27.99 -17.12
C SER A 62 1.00 27.87 -18.65
N SER A 63 0.55 26.72 -19.17
CA SER A 63 0.51 26.43 -20.60
C SER A 63 -0.52 25.35 -20.89
N SER A 64 -1.12 25.38 -22.09
CA SER A 64 -1.99 24.32 -22.62
C SER A 64 -1.26 23.00 -22.88
N ASN A 65 0.08 23.01 -22.98
CA ASN A 65 0.90 21.82 -23.19
C ASN A 65 0.85 20.83 -22.00
N TRP A 66 0.42 21.31 -20.84
CA TRP A 66 0.20 20.47 -19.63
C TRP A 66 -1.14 19.75 -19.60
N ALA A 67 -1.98 19.92 -20.62
CA ALA A 67 -3.27 19.26 -20.70
C ALA A 67 -3.10 17.73 -20.75
N THR A 68 -3.82 17.02 -19.88
CA THR A 68 -3.88 15.55 -19.92
C THR A 68 -4.52 15.11 -21.24
N SER A 69 -3.84 14.25 -21.98
CA SER A 69 -4.43 13.65 -23.18
C SER A 69 -5.17 12.37 -22.82
N THR A 70 -6.35 12.20 -23.41
CA THR A 70 -7.20 11.03 -23.18
C THR A 70 -7.50 10.34 -24.50
N THR A 71 -7.28 9.03 -24.52
CA THR A 71 -7.61 8.15 -25.66
C THR A 71 -8.50 7.03 -25.15
N THR A 72 -9.56 6.71 -25.88
CA THR A 72 -10.39 5.54 -25.62
C THR A 72 -10.23 4.54 -26.74
N SER A 73 -10.14 3.27 -26.39
CA SER A 73 -10.05 2.19 -27.38
C SER A 73 -10.66 0.91 -26.82
N GLN A 74 -11.36 0.20 -27.68
CA GLN A 74 -11.69 -1.20 -27.42
C GLN A 74 -10.41 -2.03 -27.43
N GLY A 75 -10.32 -2.98 -26.50
CA GLY A 75 -9.23 -3.95 -26.37
C GLY A 75 -9.73 -5.23 -25.74
N THR A 76 -8.99 -6.31 -25.86
CA THR A 76 -9.29 -7.62 -25.28
C THR A 76 -8.24 -7.98 -24.24
N TYR A 77 -8.68 -8.27 -23.01
CA TYR A 77 -7.84 -8.80 -21.94
C TYR A 77 -8.03 -10.30 -21.78
N SER A 78 -6.94 -11.01 -21.50
CA SER A 78 -6.96 -12.44 -21.22
C SER A 78 -6.00 -12.77 -20.07
N THR A 79 -6.44 -13.58 -19.12
CA THR A 79 -5.63 -14.08 -17.99
C THR A 79 -4.43 -14.94 -18.44
N SER A 80 -4.47 -15.50 -19.64
CA SER A 80 -3.33 -16.22 -20.22
C SER A 80 -2.17 -15.30 -20.62
N ASN A 81 -2.39 -13.98 -20.70
CA ASN A 81 -1.38 -12.96 -20.94
C ASN A 81 -1.68 -11.73 -20.08
N PRO A 82 -1.47 -11.82 -18.75
CA PRO A 82 -2.07 -10.91 -17.79
C PRO A 82 -1.53 -9.48 -17.81
N THR A 83 -0.41 -9.23 -18.48
CA THR A 83 0.20 -7.89 -18.59
C THR A 83 0.06 -7.30 -19.99
N ARG A 84 -1.02 -7.65 -20.73
CA ARG A 84 -1.26 -7.05 -22.04
C ARG A 84 -2.73 -6.98 -22.42
N LEU A 85 -3.07 -5.99 -23.25
CA LEU A 85 -4.28 -5.92 -24.01
C LEU A 85 -3.98 -6.28 -25.47
N SER A 86 -4.80 -7.14 -26.07
CA SER A 86 -4.72 -7.52 -27.48
C SER A 86 -5.90 -6.91 -28.25
N ASN A 87 -5.82 -6.94 -29.58
CA ASN A 87 -6.85 -6.39 -30.48
C ASN A 87 -7.23 -4.93 -30.15
N VAL A 88 -6.26 -4.14 -29.71
CA VAL A 88 -6.48 -2.72 -29.38
C VAL A 88 -6.71 -1.95 -30.66
N VAL A 89 -7.95 -1.48 -30.87
CA VAL A 89 -8.38 -0.87 -32.14
C VAL A 89 -7.61 0.41 -32.45
N ASN A 90 -7.45 1.27 -31.44
CA ASN A 90 -6.80 2.59 -31.60
C ASN A 90 -5.37 2.60 -31.02
N VAL A 91 -4.63 1.50 -31.16
CA VAL A 91 -3.30 1.31 -30.54
C VAL A 91 -2.28 2.39 -30.93
N ALA A 92 -2.39 2.94 -32.16
CA ALA A 92 -1.49 3.99 -32.64
C ALA A 92 -1.57 5.29 -31.80
N ASN A 93 -2.73 5.56 -31.22
CA ASN A 93 -2.97 6.75 -30.41
C ASN A 93 -2.88 6.50 -28.89
N VAL A 94 -2.60 5.25 -28.45
CA VAL A 94 -2.39 4.92 -27.03
C VAL A 94 -0.94 5.24 -26.67
N PRO A 95 -0.67 6.26 -25.83
CA PRO A 95 0.72 6.63 -25.52
C PRO A 95 1.29 5.74 -24.41
N VAL A 96 2.58 5.44 -24.48
CA VAL A 96 3.34 4.85 -23.36
C VAL A 96 3.28 5.79 -22.16
N GLY A 97 3.16 5.24 -20.96
CA GLY A 97 2.98 6.00 -19.72
C GLY A 97 1.56 6.51 -19.48
N ALA A 98 0.57 6.09 -20.26
CA ALA A 98 -0.83 6.41 -19.97
C ALA A 98 -1.38 5.54 -18.84
N LEU A 99 -2.09 6.14 -17.89
CA LEU A 99 -2.90 5.44 -16.90
C LEU A 99 -4.05 4.74 -17.62
N VAL A 100 -4.24 3.46 -17.33
CA VAL A 100 -5.33 2.63 -17.87
C VAL A 100 -6.48 2.61 -16.90
N THR A 101 -7.69 2.87 -17.37
CA THR A 101 -8.92 2.75 -16.59
C THR A 101 -9.99 1.99 -17.38
N GLY A 102 -10.83 1.24 -16.66
CA GLY A 102 -11.89 0.40 -17.21
C GLY A 102 -12.46 -0.51 -16.14
N THR A 103 -13.44 -1.33 -16.50
CA THR A 103 -13.97 -2.33 -15.56
C THR A 103 -12.90 -3.36 -15.23
N GLY A 104 -12.75 -3.70 -13.95
CA GLY A 104 -11.79 -4.71 -13.50
C GLY A 104 -10.32 -4.29 -13.58
N VAL A 105 -10.04 -2.99 -13.72
CA VAL A 105 -8.68 -2.42 -13.71
C VAL A 105 -8.38 -1.90 -12.30
N GLY A 106 -7.27 -2.34 -11.71
CA GLY A 106 -6.78 -1.85 -10.43
C GLY A 106 -6.19 -0.43 -10.51
N ARG A 107 -5.78 0.09 -9.35
CA ARG A 107 -5.13 1.41 -9.25
C ARG A 107 -3.76 1.39 -9.93
N GLU A 108 -3.34 2.51 -10.50
CA GLU A 108 -1.99 2.78 -11.03
C GLU A 108 -1.48 1.70 -12.02
N VAL A 109 -2.36 1.22 -12.89
CA VAL A 109 -2.00 0.39 -14.04
C VAL A 109 -1.67 1.30 -15.21
N TYR A 110 -0.47 1.19 -15.76
CA TYR A 110 0.03 2.04 -16.83
C TYR A 110 0.39 1.26 -18.09
N VAL A 111 0.38 1.95 -19.22
CA VAL A 111 0.93 1.44 -20.47
C VAL A 111 2.46 1.47 -20.39
N SER A 112 3.10 0.31 -20.31
CA SER A 112 4.56 0.17 -20.30
C SER A 112 5.18 0.11 -21.70
N GLY A 113 4.36 -0.24 -22.71
CA GLY A 113 4.80 -0.34 -24.10
C GLY A 113 3.65 -0.65 -25.03
N ARG A 114 3.91 -0.62 -26.35
CA ARG A 114 2.92 -0.97 -27.37
C ARG A 114 3.56 -1.57 -28.61
N ASN A 115 2.79 -2.42 -29.30
CA ASN A 115 3.13 -2.94 -30.63
C ASN A 115 1.98 -2.61 -31.58
N ILE A 116 2.19 -1.62 -32.44
CA ILE A 116 1.16 -1.10 -33.36
C ILE A 116 0.77 -2.17 -34.37
N GLY A 117 1.74 -2.88 -34.96
CA GLY A 117 1.49 -3.89 -35.98
C GLY A 117 0.69 -5.07 -35.46
N ALA A 118 0.97 -5.51 -34.22
CA ALA A 118 0.27 -6.60 -33.55
C ALA A 118 -1.02 -6.14 -32.82
N LYS A 119 -1.31 -4.84 -32.77
CA LYS A 119 -2.42 -4.24 -32.00
C LYS A 119 -2.38 -4.62 -30.50
N ILE A 120 -1.18 -4.58 -29.89
CA ILE A 120 -0.94 -4.92 -28.49
C ILE A 120 -0.55 -3.66 -27.71
N VAL A 121 -1.10 -3.55 -26.49
CA VAL A 121 -0.66 -2.64 -25.42
C VAL A 121 -0.14 -3.48 -24.27
N TYR A 122 1.07 -3.20 -23.80
CA TYR A 122 1.66 -3.82 -22.61
C TYR A 122 1.32 -2.99 -21.37
N LEU A 123 1.04 -3.69 -20.27
CA LEU A 123 0.60 -3.10 -19.00
C LEU A 123 1.68 -3.25 -17.94
N SER A 124 1.77 -2.29 -17.03
CA SER A 124 2.67 -2.36 -15.86
C SER A 124 2.26 -3.44 -14.86
N GLU A 125 0.96 -3.75 -14.78
CA GLU A 125 0.37 -4.69 -13.83
C GLU A 125 -0.76 -5.49 -14.48
N PRO A 126 -1.07 -6.69 -13.97
CA PRO A 126 -2.28 -7.45 -14.31
C PRO A 126 -3.57 -6.74 -13.89
N LEU A 127 -4.69 -7.17 -14.49
CA LEU A 127 -6.03 -6.67 -14.20
C LEU A 127 -6.85 -7.75 -13.48
N TYR A 128 -7.63 -7.38 -12.45
CA TYR A 128 -8.30 -8.37 -11.60
C TYR A 128 -9.62 -8.93 -12.17
N ASP A 129 -10.38 -8.13 -12.91
CA ASP A 129 -11.70 -8.55 -13.43
C ASP A 129 -12.00 -7.89 -14.78
N ALA A 130 -11.08 -7.98 -15.72
CA ALA A 130 -11.19 -7.33 -17.04
C ALA A 130 -11.25 -8.34 -18.21
N ALA A 131 -11.40 -9.64 -17.92
CA ALA A 131 -11.40 -10.67 -18.95
C ALA A 131 -12.46 -10.43 -20.02
N GLY A 132 -12.07 -10.56 -21.30
CA GLY A 132 -12.92 -10.28 -22.45
C GLY A 132 -12.61 -8.97 -23.15
N THR A 133 -13.56 -8.50 -23.96
CA THR A 133 -13.43 -7.31 -24.79
C THR A 133 -14.26 -6.16 -24.21
N GLN A 134 -13.62 -5.03 -23.95
CA GLN A 134 -14.27 -3.83 -23.45
C GLN A 134 -13.57 -2.55 -23.93
N ASN A 135 -14.16 -1.39 -23.61
CA ASN A 135 -13.51 -0.11 -23.82
C ASN A 135 -12.63 0.24 -22.63
N PHE A 136 -11.37 0.54 -22.92
CA PHE A 136 -10.41 1.08 -21.96
C PHE A 136 -10.17 2.56 -22.26
N THR A 137 -9.98 3.34 -21.20
CA THR A 137 -9.58 4.74 -21.30
C THR A 137 -8.13 4.88 -20.86
N PHE A 138 -7.33 5.57 -21.66
CA PHE A 138 -5.91 5.80 -21.48
C PHE A 138 -5.69 7.30 -21.25
N LYS A 139 -5.27 7.67 -20.01
CA LYS A 139 -5.02 9.07 -19.62
C LYS A 139 -3.52 9.30 -19.50
N ARG A 140 -2.96 10.14 -20.36
CA ARG A 140 -1.53 10.48 -20.33
C ARG A 140 -1.35 11.82 -19.62
N PHE A 141 -0.92 11.74 -18.36
CA PHE A 141 -0.49 12.90 -17.57
C PHE A 141 0.80 13.50 -18.16
N LYS A 142 1.06 14.74 -17.84
CA LYS A 142 2.23 15.48 -18.32
C LYS A 142 3.20 15.74 -17.16
N TYR A 143 4.46 15.42 -17.36
CA TYR A 143 5.50 15.43 -16.33
C TYR A 143 6.56 16.48 -16.62
N LEU A 144 7.13 17.07 -15.55
CA LEU A 144 8.28 17.97 -15.70
C LEU A 144 9.44 17.23 -16.34
N LEU A 145 9.81 16.06 -15.83
CA LEU A 145 10.79 15.18 -16.46
C LEU A 145 10.15 13.84 -16.81
N ASP A 146 10.22 13.46 -18.07
CA ASP A 146 9.59 12.26 -18.63
C ASP A 146 10.63 11.32 -19.21
N PHE A 147 10.96 10.24 -18.48
CA PHE A 147 11.90 9.22 -18.90
C PHE A 147 11.25 8.03 -19.64
N SER A 148 9.93 8.06 -19.85
CA SER A 148 9.20 6.94 -20.47
C SER A 148 9.57 6.64 -21.92
N GLY A 149 10.28 7.53 -22.57
CA GLY A 149 10.84 7.32 -23.92
C GLY A 149 12.03 6.36 -23.95
N PHE A 150 12.77 6.20 -22.83
CA PHE A 150 13.79 5.16 -22.72
C PHE A 150 13.14 3.78 -22.67
N GLN A 151 13.78 2.79 -23.25
CA GLN A 151 13.42 1.38 -23.06
C GLN A 151 13.86 0.89 -21.66
N SER A 152 15.11 1.25 -21.27
CA SER A 152 15.66 0.92 -19.96
C SER A 152 16.57 2.04 -19.46
N LEU A 153 16.43 2.42 -18.18
CA LEU A 153 17.28 3.41 -17.52
C LEU A 153 17.67 2.92 -16.13
N SER A 154 18.97 2.66 -15.94
CA SER A 154 19.49 2.13 -14.67
C SER A 154 20.50 3.05 -14.02
N GLN A 155 20.65 2.94 -12.69
CA GLN A 155 21.63 3.69 -11.88
C GLN A 155 21.52 5.22 -12.00
N PHE A 156 20.33 5.72 -12.25
CA PHE A 156 20.07 7.14 -12.41
C PHE A 156 19.65 7.78 -11.07
N VAL A 157 20.12 9.00 -10.80
CA VAL A 157 19.88 9.68 -9.53
C VAL A 157 19.39 11.10 -9.77
N LEU A 158 18.29 11.47 -9.11
CA LEU A 158 17.84 12.84 -8.93
C LEU A 158 18.14 13.24 -7.48
N ASP A 159 18.89 14.32 -7.27
CA ASP A 159 19.48 14.68 -5.99
C ASP A 159 19.34 16.19 -5.73
N ASP A 160 18.76 16.57 -4.61
CA ASP A 160 18.62 17.99 -4.23
C ASP A 160 17.95 18.83 -5.33
N ILE A 161 16.76 18.39 -5.79
CA ILE A 161 15.99 19.06 -6.83
C ILE A 161 14.58 19.38 -6.31
N GLU A 162 14.11 20.60 -6.61
CA GLU A 162 12.70 20.93 -6.45
C GLU A 162 11.93 20.79 -7.78
N PHE A 163 10.88 19.97 -7.75
CA PHE A 163 9.92 19.78 -8.83
C PHE A 163 8.65 20.57 -8.51
N GLN A 164 8.55 21.81 -8.98
CA GLN A 164 7.39 22.68 -8.80
C GLN A 164 6.36 22.45 -9.92
N GLY A 165 5.38 21.60 -9.65
CA GLY A 165 4.29 21.32 -10.60
C GLY A 165 3.28 22.45 -10.73
N ASN A 166 3.13 23.29 -9.70
CA ASN A 166 2.21 24.46 -9.62
C ASN A 166 0.74 24.12 -9.96
N GLY A 167 0.33 22.84 -9.82
CA GLY A 167 -0.98 22.36 -10.25
C GLY A 167 -1.13 22.23 -11.78
N PHE A 168 -0.07 22.46 -12.56
CA PHE A 168 -0.07 22.32 -14.01
C PHE A 168 0.54 20.99 -14.48
N ALA A 169 1.66 20.59 -13.89
CA ALA A 169 2.43 19.42 -14.29
C ALA A 169 2.55 18.40 -13.17
N SER A 170 2.65 17.13 -13.50
CA SER A 170 3.15 16.07 -12.63
C SER A 170 4.68 16.13 -12.50
N GLY A 171 5.26 15.43 -11.51
CA GLY A 171 6.70 15.51 -11.24
C GLY A 171 7.56 14.74 -12.24
N VAL A 172 7.82 13.46 -11.96
CA VAL A 172 8.74 12.61 -12.73
C VAL A 172 8.06 11.30 -13.14
N MET A 173 8.23 10.91 -14.41
CA MET A 173 7.87 9.58 -14.91
C MET A 173 9.12 8.76 -15.21
N LEU A 174 9.19 7.55 -14.67
CA LEU A 174 10.30 6.61 -14.90
C LEU A 174 10.24 5.94 -16.27
N ALA A 175 11.36 5.36 -16.69
CA ALA A 175 11.39 4.44 -17.80
C ALA A 175 10.61 3.14 -17.48
N PRO A 176 10.11 2.42 -18.50
CA PRO A 176 9.37 1.16 -18.27
C PRO A 176 10.24 0.02 -17.73
N ASP A 177 11.56 0.09 -17.90
CA ASP A 177 12.50 -0.89 -17.40
C ASP A 177 13.77 -0.23 -16.83
N GLY A 178 14.51 -0.96 -15.99
CA GLY A 178 15.75 -0.51 -15.37
C GLY A 178 15.84 -0.87 -13.89
N ILE A 179 17.00 -0.60 -13.30
CA ILE A 179 17.26 -0.86 -11.88
C ILE A 179 17.93 0.34 -11.21
N THR A 180 17.71 0.47 -9.90
CA THR A 180 18.39 1.45 -9.04
C THR A 180 18.21 2.91 -9.49
N PHE A 181 16.98 3.31 -9.80
CA PHE A 181 16.63 4.73 -9.92
C PHE A 181 16.48 5.32 -8.52
N HIS A 182 17.21 6.38 -8.20
CA HIS A 182 17.18 6.98 -6.87
C HIS A 182 16.68 8.42 -6.93
N VAL A 183 15.84 8.80 -5.98
CA VAL A 183 15.36 10.17 -5.74
C VAL A 183 15.65 10.51 -4.29
N ARG A 184 16.50 11.50 -4.06
CA ARG A 184 16.90 11.87 -2.70
C ARG A 184 16.98 13.36 -2.50
N ASP A 185 16.68 13.81 -1.29
CA ASP A 185 16.71 15.22 -0.90
C ASP A 185 15.89 16.14 -1.83
N CYS A 186 14.84 15.59 -2.46
CA CYS A 186 14.04 16.30 -3.46
C CYS A 186 12.71 16.80 -2.87
N PHE A 187 12.17 17.86 -3.50
CA PHE A 187 10.86 18.41 -3.19
C PHE A 187 9.93 18.22 -4.39
N PHE A 188 8.76 17.65 -4.17
CA PHE A 188 7.67 17.58 -5.13
C PHE A 188 6.55 18.51 -4.67
N THR A 189 6.52 19.71 -5.21
CA THR A 189 5.64 20.78 -4.78
C THR A 189 4.48 20.93 -5.75
N LYS A 190 3.26 20.72 -5.25
CA LYS A 190 1.99 20.88 -5.99
C LYS A 190 1.98 20.17 -7.35
N PRO A 191 2.29 18.86 -7.43
CA PRO A 191 2.09 18.12 -8.68
C PRO A 191 0.59 18.12 -9.03
N LYS A 192 0.29 18.17 -10.35
CA LYS A 192 -1.09 18.17 -10.84
C LYS A 192 -1.80 16.84 -10.57
N ASP A 193 -1.18 15.74 -10.94
CA ASP A 193 -1.77 14.41 -10.86
C ASP A 193 -0.89 13.45 -10.04
N ARG A 194 0.43 13.41 -10.30
CA ARG A 194 1.38 12.45 -9.72
C ARG A 194 2.71 13.13 -9.38
N GLY A 195 3.32 12.70 -8.27
CA GLY A 195 4.68 13.09 -7.93
C GLY A 195 5.71 12.28 -8.71
N LEU A 196 5.85 11.00 -8.39
CA LEU A 196 6.78 10.06 -9.02
C LEU A 196 6.00 8.86 -9.55
N THR A 197 6.13 8.56 -10.85
CA THR A 197 5.35 7.48 -11.48
C THR A 197 6.25 6.42 -12.07
N SER A 198 6.04 5.18 -11.63
CA SER A 198 6.57 3.97 -12.27
C SER A 198 5.55 3.39 -13.24
N ILE A 199 6.02 2.94 -14.40
CA ILE A 199 5.17 2.38 -15.47
C ILE A 199 5.58 0.95 -15.85
N GLY A 200 6.39 0.32 -14.99
CA GLY A 200 6.92 -1.03 -15.19
C GLY A 200 8.05 -1.32 -14.22
N THR A 201 9.01 -2.15 -14.59
CA THR A 201 10.11 -2.58 -13.73
C THR A 201 11.20 -1.53 -13.51
N GLY A 202 11.11 -0.35 -14.12
CA GLY A 202 12.08 0.75 -13.96
C GLY A 202 12.30 1.25 -12.53
N CYS A 203 11.43 0.88 -11.60
CA CYS A 203 11.58 1.14 -10.16
C CYS A 203 12.23 -0.01 -9.38
N GLN A 204 12.75 -1.07 -10.02
CA GLN A 204 13.43 -2.16 -9.33
C GLN A 204 14.61 -1.64 -8.51
N GLY A 205 14.61 -1.93 -7.21
CA GLY A 205 15.63 -1.44 -6.28
C GLY A 205 15.67 0.09 -6.12
N MET A 206 14.59 0.78 -6.44
CA MET A 206 14.47 2.24 -6.29
C MET A 206 14.60 2.66 -4.83
N MET A 207 15.20 3.83 -4.64
CA MET A 207 15.23 4.49 -3.33
C MET A 207 14.61 5.88 -3.44
N VAL A 208 13.65 6.16 -2.55
CA VAL A 208 13.10 7.51 -2.33
C VAL A 208 13.43 7.90 -0.90
N ASP A 209 14.30 8.89 -0.73
CA ASP A 209 15.00 9.14 0.51
C ASP A 209 15.03 10.63 0.85
N ARG A 210 14.64 11.02 2.07
CA ARG A 210 14.61 12.39 2.57
C ARG A 210 13.91 13.41 1.67
N CYS A 211 12.86 12.96 0.97
CA CYS A 211 12.10 13.82 0.06
C CYS A 211 10.86 14.42 0.75
N GLN A 212 10.37 15.52 0.21
CA GLN A 212 9.10 16.12 0.61
C GLN A 212 8.12 16.13 -0.57
N PHE A 213 6.90 15.67 -0.31
CA PHE A 213 5.81 15.69 -1.27
C PHE A 213 4.66 16.50 -0.69
N ASN A 214 4.28 17.59 -1.36
CA ASN A 214 3.19 18.47 -0.95
C ASN A 214 2.17 18.57 -2.09
N SER A 215 0.96 18.06 -1.86
CA SER A 215 -0.13 18.09 -2.85
C SER A 215 -0.64 19.50 -3.10
N ASN A 216 -1.29 19.72 -4.25
CA ASN A 216 -2.07 20.91 -4.57
C ASN A 216 -3.54 20.81 -4.09
N GLU A 217 -3.98 19.64 -3.60
CA GLU A 217 -5.37 19.36 -3.17
C GLU A 217 -5.56 19.59 -1.65
N THR A 218 -4.85 20.54 -1.07
CA THR A 218 -4.90 20.78 0.39
C THR A 218 -6.23 21.31 0.88
N ALA A 219 -7.02 21.96 0.01
CA ALA A 219 -8.34 22.49 0.32
C ALA A 219 -9.46 21.44 0.15
N ASP A 220 -9.19 20.32 -0.54
CA ASP A 220 -10.21 19.33 -0.85
C ASP A 220 -10.37 18.32 0.28
N ASP A 221 -11.59 17.80 0.44
CA ASP A 221 -11.84 16.68 1.33
C ASP A 221 -11.06 15.45 0.86
N VAL A 222 -10.57 14.65 1.81
CA VAL A 222 -9.68 13.50 1.48
C VAL A 222 -10.29 12.56 0.44
N GLN A 223 -11.60 12.31 0.54
CA GLN A 223 -12.31 11.41 -0.37
C GLN A 223 -12.36 11.92 -1.83
N ASP A 224 -12.25 13.23 -2.03
CA ASP A 224 -12.37 13.88 -3.35
C ASP A 224 -11.00 14.09 -4.01
N ARG A 225 -9.91 13.94 -3.26
CA ARG A 225 -8.55 14.05 -3.80
C ARG A 225 -8.27 12.97 -4.84
N THR A 226 -7.46 13.30 -5.81
CA THR A 226 -7.08 12.44 -6.94
C THR A 226 -5.57 12.25 -7.10
N THR A 227 -4.78 13.14 -6.47
CA THR A 227 -3.31 13.11 -6.57
C THR A 227 -2.70 11.94 -5.83
N ILE A 228 -1.61 11.40 -6.38
CA ILE A 228 -0.82 10.31 -5.77
C ILE A 228 0.65 10.74 -5.73
N ALA A 229 1.29 10.57 -4.57
CA ALA A 229 2.68 10.99 -4.45
C ALA A 229 3.61 10.06 -5.22
N MET A 230 3.41 8.72 -5.11
CA MET A 230 4.21 7.76 -5.87
C MET A 230 3.48 6.43 -6.08
N ASN A 231 3.92 5.66 -7.08
CA ASN A 231 3.61 4.25 -7.24
C ASN A 231 4.85 3.43 -7.60
N THR A 232 4.80 2.13 -7.35
CA THR A 232 5.84 1.16 -7.70
C THR A 232 5.24 -0.10 -8.32
N ASN A 233 6.03 -0.79 -9.17
CA ASN A 233 5.61 -1.98 -9.91
C ASN A 233 6.66 -3.11 -9.82
N ALA A 234 7.71 -2.93 -9.03
CA ALA A 234 8.81 -3.89 -8.92
C ALA A 234 9.29 -4.03 -7.48
N ASN A 235 10.24 -4.94 -7.26
CA ASN A 235 10.72 -5.33 -5.93
C ASN A 235 11.83 -4.43 -5.39
N ASP A 236 12.16 -4.64 -4.12
CA ASP A 236 13.33 -4.08 -3.42
C ASP A 236 13.32 -2.56 -3.26
N VAL A 237 12.14 -1.95 -3.30
CA VAL A 237 11.98 -0.51 -3.16
C VAL A 237 12.18 -0.07 -1.71
N LYS A 238 12.90 1.03 -1.52
CA LYS A 238 13.12 1.65 -0.20
C LYS A 238 12.54 3.06 -0.20
N ILE A 239 11.59 3.32 0.71
CA ILE A 239 10.93 4.62 0.91
C ILE A 239 11.19 5.00 2.36
N ARG A 240 12.09 6.00 2.56
CA ARG A 240 12.54 6.31 3.92
C ARG A 240 12.74 7.80 4.16
N ASP A 241 12.48 8.22 5.40
CA ASP A 241 12.71 9.57 5.89
C ASP A 241 12.02 10.67 5.07
N ASN A 242 10.88 10.32 4.42
CA ASN A 242 10.12 11.27 3.60
C ASN A 242 9.00 11.93 4.41
N ARG A 243 8.62 13.12 3.99
CA ARG A 243 7.40 13.79 4.44
C ARG A 243 6.43 13.91 3.28
N ILE A 244 5.23 13.32 3.41
CA ILE A 244 4.25 13.24 2.33
C ILE A 244 2.91 13.75 2.84
N MET A 245 2.35 14.80 2.20
CA MET A 245 1.22 15.53 2.74
C MET A 245 0.11 15.76 1.74
N MET A 246 -1.14 15.53 2.18
CA MET A 246 -2.38 15.94 1.53
C MET A 246 -2.65 15.29 0.17
N PHE A 247 -2.09 14.13 -0.11
CA PHE A 247 -2.43 13.33 -1.29
C PHE A 247 -3.61 12.39 -0.99
N ARG A 248 -4.27 11.89 -2.04
CA ARG A 248 -5.20 10.77 -1.92
C ARG A 248 -4.49 9.51 -1.44
N HIS A 249 -3.40 9.14 -2.14
CA HIS A 249 -2.50 8.06 -1.73
C HIS A 249 -1.07 8.58 -1.69
N PHE A 250 -0.33 8.22 -0.66
CA PHE A 250 1.09 8.53 -0.56
C PHE A 250 1.91 7.56 -1.39
N ALA A 251 1.55 6.28 -1.35
CA ALA A 251 2.18 5.26 -2.17
C ALA A 251 1.19 4.17 -2.56
N VAL A 252 1.21 3.77 -3.82
CA VAL A 252 0.57 2.55 -4.33
C VAL A 252 1.68 1.58 -4.69
N ILE A 253 1.82 0.50 -3.92
CA ILE A 253 2.97 -0.40 -3.92
C ILE A 253 2.60 -1.71 -4.60
N GLY A 254 3.10 -1.90 -5.81
CA GLY A 254 3.20 -3.20 -6.46
C GLY A 254 4.57 -3.85 -6.20
N GLY A 255 4.69 -5.16 -6.48
CA GLY A 255 5.90 -5.91 -6.19
C GLY A 255 6.02 -6.36 -4.73
N ALA A 256 7.22 -6.76 -4.35
CA ALA A 256 7.54 -7.30 -3.01
C ALA A 256 8.81 -6.68 -2.44
N THR A 257 9.15 -7.06 -1.20
CA THR A 257 10.38 -6.64 -0.50
C THR A 257 10.55 -5.13 -0.36
N THR A 258 9.43 -4.42 -0.17
CA THR A 258 9.43 -2.97 0.07
C THR A 258 9.75 -2.67 1.54
N LEU A 259 10.67 -1.74 1.75
CA LEU A 259 11.00 -1.20 3.07
C LEU A 259 10.52 0.26 3.17
N MET A 260 9.60 0.52 4.12
CA MET A 260 9.10 1.86 4.45
C MET A 260 9.46 2.20 5.89
N THR A 261 10.34 3.18 6.08
CA THR A 261 10.82 3.54 7.43
C THR A 261 11.05 5.02 7.61
N GLY A 262 10.80 5.54 8.81
CA GLY A 262 11.08 6.94 9.16
C GLY A 262 10.23 7.98 8.46
N ASN A 263 9.17 7.58 7.75
CA ASN A 263 8.35 8.52 6.99
C ASN A 263 7.28 9.17 7.87
N HIS A 264 6.87 10.38 7.48
CA HIS A 264 5.70 11.06 8.01
C HIS A 264 4.65 11.22 6.89
N TRP A 265 3.48 10.59 7.05
CA TRP A 265 2.35 10.66 6.12
C TRP A 265 1.19 11.38 6.77
N PHE A 266 0.78 12.49 6.22
CA PHE A 266 -0.34 13.28 6.73
C PHE A 266 -1.45 13.45 5.70
N GLN A 267 -2.67 13.04 6.06
CA GLN A 267 -3.87 13.14 5.25
C GLN A 267 -5.01 13.73 6.08
N GLY A 268 -5.03 15.02 6.28
CA GLY A 268 -6.10 15.70 7.00
C GLY A 268 -7.03 16.50 6.07
N ASP A 269 -8.18 16.86 6.57
CA ASP A 269 -9.10 17.84 6.02
C ASP A 269 -9.84 18.57 7.15
N SER A 270 -10.74 19.49 6.82
CA SER A 270 -11.55 20.23 7.79
C SER A 270 -12.81 19.49 8.25
N GLN A 271 -13.09 18.29 7.72
CA GLN A 271 -14.32 17.56 8.00
C GLN A 271 -14.29 16.90 9.38
N GLN A 272 -15.34 17.12 10.16
CA GLN A 272 -15.63 16.30 11.34
C GLN A 272 -16.22 14.96 10.89
N ASN A 273 -15.75 13.86 11.47
CA ASN A 273 -16.10 12.50 11.05
C ASN A 273 -15.75 12.23 9.58
N GLY A 274 -14.65 12.84 9.10
CA GLY A 274 -14.23 12.77 7.72
C GLY A 274 -13.88 11.34 7.27
N VAL A 275 -14.25 11.03 6.04
CA VAL A 275 -13.87 9.77 5.39
C VAL A 275 -12.42 9.85 4.93
N ARG A 276 -11.62 8.84 5.25
CA ARG A 276 -10.21 8.76 4.86
C ARG A 276 -10.01 7.70 3.77
N THR A 277 -8.96 7.84 3.00
CA THR A 277 -8.52 6.86 2.00
C THR A 277 -7.25 6.17 2.45
N GLY A 278 -6.90 5.04 1.85
CA GLY A 278 -5.62 4.38 2.14
C GLY A 278 -4.45 5.30 1.82
N GLY A 279 -3.68 5.69 2.82
CA GLY A 279 -2.46 6.48 2.58
C GLY A 279 -1.44 5.65 1.81
N VAL A 280 -1.20 4.43 2.26
CA VAL A 280 -0.37 3.44 1.57
C VAL A 280 -1.22 2.24 1.18
N VAL A 281 -1.10 1.82 -0.06
CA VAL A 281 -1.85 0.70 -0.63
C VAL A 281 -0.86 -0.33 -1.16
N PHE A 282 -0.87 -1.53 -0.59
CA PHE A 282 -0.19 -2.69 -1.15
C PHE A 282 -1.16 -3.44 -2.07
N THR A 283 -0.77 -3.68 -3.29
CA THR A 283 -1.63 -4.23 -4.35
C THR A 283 -1.37 -5.70 -4.65
N SER A 284 -0.38 -6.30 -3.99
CA SER A 284 -0.01 -7.71 -4.10
C SER A 284 -0.23 -8.44 -2.77
N PRO A 285 -0.75 -9.67 -2.77
CA PRO A 285 -1.06 -10.39 -1.54
C PRO A 285 0.18 -10.88 -0.80
N ASN A 286 1.25 -11.28 -1.48
CA ASN A 286 2.49 -11.75 -0.88
C ASN A 286 3.58 -10.67 -1.05
N THR A 287 3.80 -9.86 -0.03
CA THR A 287 4.62 -8.65 -0.16
C THR A 287 6.03 -8.80 0.38
N SER A 288 6.27 -9.65 1.37
CA SER A 288 7.55 -9.73 2.11
C SER A 288 8.09 -8.35 2.50
N SER A 289 7.21 -7.46 2.95
CA SER A 289 7.49 -6.04 3.13
C SER A 289 7.49 -5.62 4.59
N ILE A 290 8.20 -4.52 4.89
CA ILE A 290 8.35 -3.97 6.24
C ILE A 290 7.91 -2.49 6.24
N VAL A 291 6.99 -2.17 7.16
CA VAL A 291 6.56 -0.79 7.47
C VAL A 291 6.92 -0.53 8.93
N SER A 292 7.96 0.25 9.20
CA SER A 292 8.52 0.38 10.54
C SER A 292 8.95 1.81 10.88
N GLY A 293 8.63 2.26 12.10
CA GLY A 293 9.12 3.54 12.60
C GLY A 293 8.55 4.76 11.87
N ASN A 294 7.36 4.66 11.28
CA ASN A 294 6.71 5.76 10.59
C ASN A 294 5.72 6.50 11.50
N TYR A 295 5.45 7.77 11.17
CA TYR A 295 4.34 8.54 11.72
C TYR A 295 3.23 8.63 10.67
N ILE A 296 2.10 8.00 10.95
CA ILE A 296 0.98 7.79 10.03
C ILE A 296 -0.22 8.57 10.57
N ASP A 297 -0.55 9.69 9.95
CA ASP A 297 -1.49 10.67 10.47
C ASP A 297 -2.71 10.81 9.57
N ASN A 298 -3.89 10.51 10.12
CA ASN A 298 -5.20 10.61 9.48
C ASN A 298 -5.37 9.76 8.22
N ASN A 299 -4.68 8.64 8.11
CA ASN A 299 -4.79 7.70 7.00
C ASN A 299 -4.57 6.27 7.48
N PHE A 300 -4.68 5.32 6.57
CA PHE A 300 -4.54 3.91 6.88
C PHE A 300 -3.70 3.16 5.84
N ILE A 301 -3.22 1.98 6.21
CA ILE A 301 -2.60 1.03 5.31
C ILE A 301 -3.69 0.11 4.78
N GLU A 302 -3.80 0.02 3.45
CA GLU A 302 -4.70 -0.89 2.75
C GLU A 302 -3.88 -1.98 2.06
N TRP A 303 -4.26 -3.24 2.27
CA TRP A 303 -3.59 -4.38 1.67
C TRP A 303 -4.57 -5.16 0.80
N THR A 304 -4.31 -5.21 -0.50
CA THR A 304 -5.20 -5.79 -1.51
C THR A 304 -4.47 -6.79 -2.39
N ASN A 305 -5.21 -7.45 -3.27
CA ASN A 305 -4.66 -8.21 -4.39
C ASN A 305 -5.26 -7.74 -5.73
N GLU A 306 -5.48 -6.45 -5.86
CA GLU A 306 -6.08 -5.85 -7.05
C GLU A 306 -5.23 -5.93 -8.33
N HIS A 307 -3.97 -6.36 -8.24
CA HIS A 307 -3.12 -6.66 -9.38
C HIS A 307 -2.97 -8.18 -9.61
N SER A 308 -3.88 -8.99 -9.07
CA SER A 308 -3.93 -10.43 -9.36
C SER A 308 -4.85 -10.71 -10.55
N PHE A 309 -4.33 -11.34 -11.61
CA PHE A 309 -5.14 -11.69 -12.79
C PHE A 309 -6.11 -12.85 -12.52
N GLU A 310 -5.90 -13.57 -11.44
CA GLU A 310 -6.80 -14.56 -10.84
C GLU A 310 -7.04 -14.13 -9.39
N PRO A 311 -8.05 -13.27 -9.14
CA PRO A 311 -8.23 -12.68 -7.82
C PRO A 311 -8.70 -13.68 -6.77
N ALA A 312 -9.42 -14.76 -7.16
CA ALA A 312 -9.69 -15.89 -6.27
C ALA A 312 -8.41 -16.71 -6.05
N LEU A 313 -8.18 -17.15 -4.81
CA LEU A 313 -6.99 -17.92 -4.48
C LEU A 313 -7.02 -19.28 -5.16
N GLY A 314 -6.23 -19.44 -6.23
CA GLY A 314 -6.07 -20.71 -6.94
C GLY A 314 -4.83 -21.49 -6.52
N SER A 315 -3.80 -20.86 -5.94
CA SER A 315 -2.52 -21.48 -5.69
C SER A 315 -1.85 -21.10 -4.37
N GLN A 316 -0.58 -20.77 -4.39
CA GLN A 316 0.33 -20.90 -3.25
C GLN A 316 0.34 -19.72 -2.28
N PHE A 317 0.08 -18.51 -2.75
CA PHE A 317 0.32 -17.29 -1.96
C PHE A 317 -0.97 -16.53 -1.67
N SER A 318 -1.16 -16.17 -0.43
CA SER A 318 -2.22 -15.29 0.03
C SER A 318 -1.61 -14.08 0.74
N PHE A 319 -2.37 -13.36 1.56
CA PHE A 319 -1.88 -12.21 2.29
C PHE A 319 -0.79 -12.64 3.28
N GLY A 320 0.47 -12.35 2.96
CA GLY A 320 1.59 -12.84 3.76
C GLY A 320 2.88 -12.04 3.62
N GLY A 321 3.79 -12.29 4.58
CA GLY A 321 5.11 -11.69 4.60
C GLY A 321 5.14 -10.20 4.97
N MET A 322 4.10 -9.63 5.60
CA MET A 322 4.10 -8.23 5.99
C MET A 322 4.40 -8.06 7.48
N THR A 323 5.26 -7.09 7.77
CA THR A 323 5.56 -6.64 9.13
C THR A 323 5.25 -5.15 9.27
N ILE A 324 4.40 -4.80 10.25
CA ILE A 324 4.03 -3.42 10.60
C ILE A 324 4.41 -3.23 12.06
N ASN A 325 5.53 -2.55 12.34
CA ASN A 325 6.04 -2.46 13.70
C ASN A 325 6.58 -1.09 14.07
N ASN A 326 6.44 -0.75 15.34
CA ASN A 326 6.98 0.48 15.93
C ASN A 326 6.54 1.76 15.22
N ASN A 327 5.34 1.78 14.62
CA ASN A 327 4.77 2.98 14.01
C ASN A 327 3.90 3.73 15.01
N ILE A 328 3.74 5.02 14.79
CA ILE A 328 2.73 5.85 15.44
C ILE A 328 1.60 6.08 14.45
N PHE A 329 0.46 5.46 14.71
CA PHE A 329 -0.78 5.71 14.00
C PHE A 329 -1.61 6.73 14.77
N PHE A 330 -1.92 7.83 14.13
CA PHE A 330 -2.68 8.91 14.73
C PHE A 330 -3.90 9.24 13.88
N ALA A 331 -5.03 9.48 14.50
CA ALA A 331 -6.23 9.95 13.82
C ALA A 331 -6.95 11.01 14.65
N SER A 332 -7.48 12.03 13.98
CA SER A 332 -8.33 13.03 14.60
C SER A 332 -9.48 13.42 13.67
N ASN A 333 -10.66 13.67 14.24
CA ASN A 333 -11.86 14.05 13.49
C ASN A 333 -12.23 13.05 12.37
N VAL A 334 -11.98 11.77 12.58
CA VAL A 334 -12.36 10.69 11.66
C VAL A 334 -13.69 10.07 12.07
N ALA A 335 -14.38 9.43 11.12
CA ALA A 335 -15.58 8.65 11.42
C ALA A 335 -15.25 7.50 12.41
N ALA A 336 -16.20 7.13 13.28
CA ALA A 336 -16.00 6.01 14.23
C ALA A 336 -15.65 4.69 13.53
N SER A 337 -16.16 4.47 12.33
CA SER A 337 -15.85 3.30 11.49
C SER A 337 -14.45 3.30 10.87
N PHE A 338 -13.66 4.37 11.07
CA PHE A 338 -12.27 4.43 10.60
C PHE A 338 -11.43 3.29 11.18
N LYS A 339 -10.52 2.74 10.37
CA LYS A 339 -9.55 1.70 10.76
C LYS A 339 -8.18 2.06 10.23
N PHE A 340 -7.12 1.75 10.97
CA PHE A 340 -5.74 1.99 10.56
C PHE A 340 -5.17 0.91 9.63
N LEU A 341 -5.71 -0.31 9.70
CA LEU A 341 -5.26 -1.46 8.91
C LEU A 341 -6.47 -2.09 8.21
N VAL A 342 -6.43 -2.17 6.90
CA VAL A 342 -7.52 -2.70 6.08
C VAL A 342 -6.97 -3.78 5.15
N ILE A 343 -7.48 -5.00 5.24
CA ILE A 343 -7.22 -6.06 4.25
C ILE A 343 -8.43 -6.15 3.36
N LYS A 344 -8.23 -6.09 2.03
CA LYS A 344 -9.30 -6.11 1.03
C LYS A 344 -9.06 -7.18 -0.01
N PRO A 345 -9.58 -8.41 0.20
CA PRO A 345 -9.50 -9.48 -0.79
C PRO A 345 -10.39 -9.18 -2.00
N TYR A 346 -9.84 -9.27 -3.20
CA TYR A 346 -10.58 -9.11 -4.47
C TYR A 346 -11.19 -10.44 -4.99
N GLY A 347 -10.99 -11.54 -4.29
CA GLY A 347 -11.56 -12.84 -4.62
C GLY A 347 -11.57 -13.79 -3.42
N VAL A 348 -12.30 -14.88 -3.53
CA VAL A 348 -12.52 -15.85 -2.46
C VAL A 348 -11.28 -16.71 -2.16
N GLY A 349 -11.24 -17.30 -0.96
CA GLY A 349 -10.24 -18.29 -0.55
C GLY A 349 -8.96 -17.70 0.06
N HIS A 350 -8.80 -16.38 0.06
CA HIS A 350 -7.63 -15.73 0.68
C HIS A 350 -7.63 -15.87 2.21
N PHE A 351 -6.44 -15.92 2.78
CA PHE A 351 -6.19 -16.00 4.22
C PHE A 351 -4.90 -15.24 4.55
N ILE A 352 -4.65 -15.03 5.83
CA ILE A 352 -3.42 -14.38 6.31
C ILE A 352 -2.39 -15.45 6.67
N HIS A 353 -1.14 -15.29 6.18
CA HIS A 353 -0.04 -16.16 6.51
C HIS A 353 1.26 -15.37 6.69
N GLY A 354 1.72 -15.24 7.93
CA GLY A 354 2.93 -14.46 8.24
C GLY A 354 2.68 -12.95 8.25
N PHE A 355 1.87 -12.48 9.19
CA PHE A 355 1.57 -11.07 9.40
C PHE A 355 1.88 -10.66 10.83
N SER A 356 2.78 -9.70 10.99
CA SER A 356 3.19 -9.16 12.29
C SER A 356 2.81 -7.70 12.43
N VAL A 357 2.02 -7.38 13.49
CA VAL A 357 1.65 -6.01 13.89
C VAL A 357 2.07 -5.84 15.35
N MET A 358 3.24 -5.23 15.58
CA MET A 358 3.84 -5.23 16.91
C MET A 358 4.40 -3.87 17.31
N GLY A 359 4.23 -3.52 18.60
CA GLY A 359 4.87 -2.33 19.17
C GLY A 359 4.38 -1.01 18.61
N ASN A 360 3.22 -0.99 17.94
CA ASN A 360 2.66 0.23 17.38
C ASN A 360 1.87 1.00 18.43
N VAL A 361 1.78 2.32 18.26
CA VAL A 361 0.85 3.18 18.99
C VAL A 361 -0.32 3.48 18.08
N PHE A 362 -1.53 3.06 18.45
CA PHE A 362 -2.78 3.43 17.79
C PHE A 362 -3.50 4.48 18.62
N ARG A 363 -3.65 5.69 18.09
CA ARG A 363 -4.23 6.81 18.84
C ARG A 363 -5.27 7.56 18.02
N ALA A 364 -6.50 7.63 18.55
CA ALA A 364 -7.54 8.54 18.07
C ALA A 364 -7.78 9.63 19.10
N ILE A 365 -7.95 10.87 18.61
CA ILE A 365 -8.34 12.04 19.44
C ILE A 365 -9.52 12.78 18.81
N ASN A 366 -10.19 13.59 19.61
CA ASN A 366 -11.42 14.29 19.20
C ASN A 366 -12.53 13.32 18.76
N GLY A 367 -12.61 12.16 19.41
CA GLY A 367 -13.55 11.08 19.13
C GLY A 367 -12.93 9.71 19.39
N TYR A 368 -13.77 8.67 19.35
CA TYR A 368 -13.36 7.27 19.46
C TYR A 368 -13.54 6.61 18.10
N ILE A 369 -12.66 5.66 17.79
CA ILE A 369 -12.83 4.72 16.68
C ILE A 369 -13.24 3.35 17.22
N ASP A 370 -14.03 2.58 16.45
CA ASP A 370 -14.57 1.30 16.89
C ASP A 370 -13.49 0.23 17.09
N GLY A 371 -12.42 0.29 16.31
CA GLY A 371 -11.28 -0.64 16.33
C GLY A 371 -10.19 -0.18 15.37
N VAL A 372 -9.07 -0.89 15.32
CA VAL A 372 -7.89 -0.48 14.54
C VAL A 372 -7.74 -1.19 13.21
N GLU A 373 -8.46 -2.28 12.99
CA GLU A 373 -8.32 -3.14 11.82
C GLU A 373 -9.67 -3.61 11.26
N LYS A 374 -9.71 -4.01 10.00
CA LYS A 374 -10.87 -4.69 9.41
C LYS A 374 -10.49 -5.48 8.17
N VAL A 375 -11.35 -6.42 7.79
CA VAL A 375 -11.46 -6.95 6.43
C VAL A 375 -12.52 -6.13 5.68
N ASP A 376 -12.15 -5.56 4.54
CA ASP A 376 -13.12 -4.96 3.61
C ASP A 376 -13.67 -6.06 2.70
N THR A 377 -14.88 -6.51 2.98
CA THR A 377 -15.54 -7.64 2.32
C THR A 377 -16.29 -7.24 1.04
N THR A 378 -15.98 -6.08 0.45
CA THR A 378 -16.67 -5.61 -0.77
C THR A 378 -16.66 -6.65 -1.89
N PHE A 379 -15.58 -7.41 -2.06
CA PHE A 379 -15.46 -8.44 -3.08
C PHE A 379 -15.47 -9.87 -2.47
N ALA A 380 -14.77 -10.07 -1.35
CA ALA A 380 -14.70 -11.37 -0.67
C ALA A 380 -14.28 -11.20 0.80
N ASP A 381 -14.54 -12.24 1.61
CA ASP A 381 -14.04 -12.36 2.97
C ASP A 381 -12.80 -13.27 3.02
N LEU A 382 -12.09 -13.27 4.16
CA LEU A 382 -10.98 -14.17 4.42
C LEU A 382 -11.46 -15.57 4.78
N ASP A 383 -10.69 -16.57 4.39
CA ASP A 383 -10.85 -17.94 4.91
C ASP A 383 -10.11 -18.06 6.26
N PHE A 384 -10.83 -17.80 7.35
CA PHE A 384 -10.28 -17.87 8.71
C PHE A 384 -9.79 -19.26 9.10
N SER A 385 -10.24 -20.33 8.40
CA SER A 385 -9.80 -21.69 8.70
C SER A 385 -8.34 -21.97 8.33
N ARG A 386 -7.75 -21.13 7.49
CA ARG A 386 -6.38 -21.27 6.94
C ARG A 386 -5.38 -20.31 7.53
N ILE A 387 -5.80 -19.35 8.37
CA ILE A 387 -4.91 -18.32 8.94
C ILE A 387 -3.80 -18.97 9.78
N ARG A 388 -2.57 -18.50 9.57
CA ARG A 388 -1.36 -18.97 10.26
C ARG A 388 -0.37 -17.84 10.49
N MET A 389 0.46 -17.97 11.54
CA MET A 389 1.59 -17.08 11.82
C MET A 389 1.19 -15.60 11.90
N VAL A 390 0.08 -15.30 12.57
CA VAL A 390 -0.34 -13.93 12.86
C VAL A 390 0.14 -13.54 14.25
N ASN A 391 0.79 -12.39 14.35
CA ASN A 391 1.16 -11.77 15.60
C ASN A 391 0.62 -10.35 15.68
N PHE A 392 -0.20 -10.08 16.71
CA PHE A 392 -0.78 -8.77 16.97
C PHE A 392 -0.60 -8.45 18.45
N SER A 393 0.60 -7.95 18.83
CA SER A 393 0.99 -7.86 20.23
C SER A 393 1.87 -6.65 20.54
N GLY A 394 1.92 -6.26 21.81
CA GLY A 394 2.73 -5.15 22.27
C GLY A 394 2.30 -3.79 21.74
N ASN A 395 1.13 -3.69 21.14
CA ASN A 395 0.56 -2.43 20.68
C ASN A 395 -0.11 -1.69 21.84
N THR A 396 -0.17 -0.35 21.73
CA THR A 396 -0.91 0.48 22.67
C THR A 396 -2.08 1.16 21.96
N PHE A 397 -3.19 1.33 22.69
CA PHE A 397 -4.44 1.84 22.17
C PHE A 397 -4.93 3.04 22.98
N HIS A 398 -5.28 4.13 22.28
CA HIS A 398 -5.86 5.33 22.88
C HIS A 398 -7.02 5.83 22.01
N GLY A 399 -8.19 6.01 22.61
CA GLY A 399 -9.39 6.43 21.86
C GLY A 399 -9.92 5.34 20.93
N VAL A 400 -9.66 4.08 21.23
CA VAL A 400 -10.11 2.88 20.51
C VAL A 400 -11.09 2.12 21.39
N SER A 401 -12.31 1.89 20.90
CA SER A 401 -13.36 1.22 21.67
C SER A 401 -13.09 -0.27 21.85
N GLN A 402 -12.57 -0.92 20.83
CA GLN A 402 -12.21 -2.33 20.84
C GLN A 402 -10.73 -2.53 20.59
N GLU A 403 -10.03 -3.00 21.61
CA GLU A 403 -8.65 -3.44 21.51
C GLU A 403 -8.59 -4.91 21.08
N VAL A 404 -7.56 -5.26 20.27
CA VAL A 404 -7.38 -6.61 19.75
C VAL A 404 -5.95 -7.10 19.93
N TYR A 405 -5.82 -8.41 20.18
CA TYR A 405 -4.54 -9.07 20.47
C TYR A 405 -4.49 -10.48 19.84
N ASN A 406 -3.33 -10.90 19.38
CA ASN A 406 -3.07 -12.31 19.03
C ASN A 406 -1.60 -12.66 19.30
N PRO A 407 -1.30 -13.43 20.39
CA PRO A 407 -2.24 -14.10 21.31
C PRO A 407 -3.02 -13.10 22.17
N ALA A 408 -4.27 -13.47 22.52
CA ALA A 408 -5.10 -12.73 23.48
C ALA A 408 -5.03 -13.39 24.86
N PHE A 409 -4.77 -12.55 25.87
CA PHE A 409 -4.71 -12.96 27.28
C PHE A 409 -6.04 -12.57 27.95
N LEU A 410 -6.84 -13.55 28.29
CA LEU A 410 -8.21 -13.36 28.74
C LEU A 410 -8.47 -14.01 30.10
N GLU A 411 -9.54 -13.56 30.75
CA GLU A 411 -10.00 -14.07 32.03
C GLU A 411 -11.48 -14.44 31.93
N HIS A 412 -11.86 -15.53 32.64
CA HIS A 412 -13.25 -15.94 32.80
C HIS A 412 -13.52 -16.32 34.22
N THR A 413 -14.59 -15.76 34.81
CA THR A 413 -15.06 -16.10 36.16
C THR A 413 -16.39 -16.83 36.07
N GLN A 414 -16.44 -18.04 36.62
CA GLN A 414 -17.63 -18.85 36.80
C GLN A 414 -18.12 -18.73 38.21
N ALA A 415 -19.21 -17.99 38.43
CA ALA A 415 -19.73 -17.72 39.77
C ALA A 415 -20.45 -18.92 40.40
N THR A 416 -21.09 -19.75 39.59
CA THR A 416 -21.85 -20.91 40.03
C THR A 416 -21.13 -22.19 39.62
N ALA A 417 -21.02 -23.17 40.51
CA ALA A 417 -20.34 -24.42 40.21
C ALA A 417 -20.99 -25.16 39.04
N ALA A 418 -20.21 -25.41 38.00
CA ALA A 418 -20.60 -26.11 36.78
C ALA A 418 -19.45 -26.99 36.26
N SER A 419 -19.77 -28.11 35.65
CA SER A 419 -18.78 -28.97 35.01
C SER A 419 -18.36 -28.49 33.62
N THR A 420 -19.08 -27.53 33.09
CA THR A 420 -18.78 -26.94 31.74
C THR A 420 -18.88 -25.42 31.87
N TRP A 421 -17.81 -24.73 31.42
CA TRP A 421 -17.79 -23.29 31.32
C TRP A 421 -17.62 -22.89 29.87
N THR A 422 -18.31 -21.84 29.44
CA THR A 422 -18.13 -21.20 28.14
C THR A 422 -17.42 -19.88 28.33
N ALA A 423 -16.19 -19.79 27.89
CA ALA A 423 -15.37 -18.59 27.99
C ALA A 423 -15.31 -17.86 26.66
N GLN A 424 -15.61 -16.56 26.68
CA GLN A 424 -15.70 -15.73 25.49
C GLN A 424 -14.31 -15.32 25.01
N THR A 425 -14.09 -15.33 23.70
CA THR A 425 -12.87 -14.85 23.06
C THR A 425 -13.13 -13.66 22.12
N ASP A 426 -14.39 -13.38 21.86
CA ASP A 426 -14.87 -12.25 21.07
C ASP A 426 -15.10 -11.03 21.99
N PRO A 427 -14.72 -9.81 21.54
CA PRO A 427 -14.17 -9.40 20.24
C PRO A 427 -12.64 -9.17 20.26
N PHE A 428 -11.88 -9.90 21.06
CA PHE A 428 -10.49 -9.60 21.36
C PHE A 428 -9.46 -10.08 20.32
N LEU A 429 -9.87 -10.92 19.38
CA LEU A 429 -8.99 -11.40 18.30
C LEU A 429 -9.10 -10.52 17.05
N PRO A 430 -7.98 -10.15 16.39
CA PRO A 430 -8.01 -9.23 15.25
C PRO A 430 -8.75 -9.79 14.03
N PHE A 431 -9.17 -8.89 13.16
CA PHE A 431 -9.88 -9.18 11.90
C PHE A 431 -11.17 -9.98 12.10
N ASN A 432 -11.83 -9.79 13.24
CA ASN A 432 -13.02 -10.56 13.61
C ASN A 432 -12.73 -12.08 13.66
N GLY A 433 -11.50 -12.43 14.05
CA GLY A 433 -10.99 -13.79 14.09
C GLY A 433 -11.69 -14.67 15.14
N ARG A 434 -11.46 -15.98 15.03
CA ARG A 434 -12.01 -17.00 15.96
C ARG A 434 -10.87 -17.71 16.66
N ALA A 435 -11.09 -18.12 17.91
CA ALA A 435 -10.12 -18.93 18.63
C ALA A 435 -9.91 -20.27 17.91
N ARG A 436 -8.71 -20.50 17.40
CA ARG A 436 -8.31 -21.72 16.68
C ARG A 436 -7.62 -22.72 17.62
N TYR A 437 -6.87 -22.22 18.59
CA TYR A 437 -6.32 -23.03 19.66
C TYR A 437 -6.09 -22.21 20.95
N VAL A 438 -5.84 -22.92 22.03
CA VAL A 438 -5.59 -22.37 23.35
C VAL A 438 -4.19 -22.79 23.77
N ASP A 439 -3.31 -21.82 23.98
CA ASP A 439 -1.92 -22.07 24.41
C ASP A 439 -1.87 -22.58 25.85
N SER A 440 -2.68 -21.98 26.73
CA SER A 440 -2.71 -22.31 28.13
C SER A 440 -4.04 -21.95 28.78
N VAL A 441 -4.36 -22.68 29.84
CA VAL A 441 -5.39 -22.34 30.82
C VAL A 441 -4.80 -22.55 32.20
N CYS A 442 -4.89 -21.54 33.08
CA CYS A 442 -4.51 -21.66 34.47
C CYS A 442 -5.61 -21.13 35.38
N THR A 443 -5.74 -21.71 36.56
CA THR A 443 -6.67 -21.21 37.59
C THR A 443 -6.06 -19.99 38.28
N ASP A 444 -6.89 -18.96 38.50
CA ASP A 444 -6.53 -17.83 39.36
C ASP A 444 -7.10 -18.06 40.76
N GLY A 445 -6.26 -18.59 41.62
CA GLY A 445 -6.64 -19.09 42.93
C GLY A 445 -7.18 -20.52 42.90
N VAL A 446 -7.79 -20.94 44.02
CA VAL A 446 -8.33 -22.28 44.22
C VAL A 446 -9.75 -22.36 43.67
N LEU A 447 -10.02 -23.39 42.86
CA LEU A 447 -11.38 -23.68 42.43
C LEU A 447 -12.18 -24.28 43.61
N LEU A 448 -13.45 -23.95 43.69
CA LEU A 448 -14.35 -24.43 44.71
C LEU A 448 -15.46 -25.27 44.11
N ASN A 449 -15.87 -26.34 44.78
CA ASN A 449 -17.08 -27.09 44.45
C ASN A 449 -18.36 -26.36 44.93
N SER A 450 -19.53 -26.95 44.72
CA SER A 450 -20.83 -26.38 45.15
C SER A 450 -20.94 -26.14 46.68
N SER A 451 -20.17 -26.90 47.49
CA SER A 451 -20.13 -26.78 48.93
C SER A 451 -18.97 -25.90 49.45
N ASN A 452 -18.32 -25.16 48.58
CA ASN A 452 -17.13 -24.33 48.85
C ASN A 452 -15.87 -25.11 49.28
N GLY A 453 -15.83 -26.42 49.02
CA GLY A 453 -14.64 -27.22 49.18
C GLY A 453 -13.62 -26.97 48.06
N ALA A 454 -12.33 -26.96 48.42
CA ALA A 454 -11.24 -26.75 47.45
C ALA A 454 -11.11 -27.91 46.45
N GLU A 455 -10.93 -27.61 45.19
CA GLU A 455 -10.71 -28.56 44.10
C GLU A 455 -9.45 -28.20 43.31
N TYR A 456 -8.60 -29.19 43.04
CA TYR A 456 -7.33 -29.07 42.34
C TYR A 456 -7.38 -29.93 41.08
N ILE A 457 -8.09 -29.44 40.04
CA ILE A 457 -8.32 -30.16 38.80
C ILE A 457 -8.04 -29.24 37.61
N ALA A 458 -7.74 -29.81 36.46
CA ALA A 458 -7.56 -29.10 35.18
C ALA A 458 -8.70 -29.42 34.21
N PRO A 459 -9.08 -28.49 33.32
CA PRO A 459 -10.11 -28.74 32.34
C PRO A 459 -9.55 -29.37 31.07
N SER A 460 -10.39 -30.07 30.31
CA SER A 460 -10.20 -30.24 28.88
C SER A 460 -10.76 -29.02 28.15
N VAL A 461 -10.15 -28.66 27.00
CA VAL A 461 -10.47 -27.44 26.25
C VAL A 461 -10.93 -27.81 24.86
N ALA A 462 -12.01 -27.17 24.41
CA ALA A 462 -12.48 -27.25 23.02
C ALA A 462 -12.66 -25.83 22.46
N THR A 463 -12.18 -25.59 21.24
CA THR A 463 -12.36 -24.35 20.49
C THR A 463 -13.59 -24.40 19.59
N GLY A 464 -13.96 -23.29 18.96
CA GLY A 464 -15.05 -23.22 18.00
C GLY A 464 -16.43 -23.47 18.61
N GLN A 465 -16.65 -22.99 19.83
CA GLN A 465 -17.90 -23.11 20.55
C GLN A 465 -18.74 -21.82 20.46
N GLY A 466 -19.97 -21.86 20.93
CA GLY A 466 -20.91 -20.73 20.80
C GLY A 466 -21.56 -20.67 19.41
N THR A 467 -22.52 -19.77 19.26
CA THR A 467 -23.30 -19.59 18.02
C THR A 467 -22.40 -19.22 16.84
N ASP A 468 -21.42 -18.34 17.07
CA ASP A 468 -20.51 -17.83 16.04
C ASP A 468 -19.17 -18.56 16.01
N LYS A 469 -19.02 -19.65 16.79
CA LYS A 469 -17.80 -20.44 16.94
C LYS A 469 -16.61 -19.64 17.51
N ARG A 470 -16.88 -18.59 18.27
CA ARG A 470 -15.87 -17.67 18.83
C ARG A 470 -15.51 -17.97 20.27
N ASP A 471 -16.25 -18.86 20.95
CA ASP A 471 -16.01 -19.23 22.33
C ASP A 471 -15.12 -20.45 22.45
N ILE A 472 -14.53 -20.61 23.62
CA ILE A 472 -13.92 -21.86 24.07
C ILE A 472 -14.78 -22.51 25.14
N LYS A 473 -14.76 -23.83 25.22
CA LYS A 473 -15.43 -24.62 26.20
C LYS A 473 -14.39 -25.29 27.10
N LEU A 474 -14.52 -25.05 28.40
CA LEU A 474 -13.72 -25.72 29.44
C LEU A 474 -14.59 -26.78 30.09
N THR A 475 -14.17 -28.05 30.04
CA THR A 475 -14.91 -29.18 30.66
C THR A 475 -14.07 -29.73 31.81
N TRP A 476 -14.69 -29.73 32.99
CA TRP A 476 -14.08 -30.15 34.26
C TRP A 476 -14.58 -31.55 34.64
N GLY A 477 -13.76 -32.31 35.31
CA GLY A 477 -14.15 -33.63 35.86
C GLY A 477 -15.20 -33.56 36.96
N LYS A 478 -15.47 -32.39 37.53
CA LYS A 478 -16.48 -32.10 38.56
C LYS A 478 -17.08 -30.73 38.34
N SER A 479 -18.22 -30.45 38.99
CA SER A 479 -18.79 -29.09 39.01
C SER A 479 -17.96 -28.21 39.93
N VAL A 480 -17.35 -27.16 39.35
CA VAL A 480 -16.50 -26.18 40.04
C VAL A 480 -16.87 -24.77 39.71
N LYS A 481 -16.52 -23.82 40.56
CA LYS A 481 -16.60 -22.36 40.34
C LYS A 481 -15.26 -21.72 40.69
N GLY A 482 -14.99 -20.54 40.13
CA GLY A 482 -13.75 -19.80 40.33
C GLY A 482 -13.35 -19.02 39.08
N THR A 483 -12.10 -18.60 39.00
CA THR A 483 -11.56 -17.81 37.91
C THR A 483 -10.45 -18.56 37.19
N VAL A 484 -10.42 -18.46 35.90
CA VAL A 484 -9.32 -18.96 35.03
C VAL A 484 -8.78 -17.83 34.14
N ARG A 485 -7.48 -17.87 33.89
CA ARG A 485 -6.83 -17.11 32.86
C ARG A 485 -6.44 -18.04 31.71
N TYR A 486 -6.62 -17.58 30.52
CA TYR A 486 -6.35 -18.39 29.34
C TYR A 486 -5.75 -17.53 28.19
N ILE A 487 -4.94 -18.19 27.37
CA ILE A 487 -4.31 -17.57 26.18
C ILE A 487 -4.87 -18.25 24.95
N VAL A 488 -5.46 -17.46 24.07
CA VAL A 488 -6.05 -17.96 22.81
C VAL A 488 -5.41 -17.31 21.60
N ARG A 489 -5.48 -18.02 20.47
CA ARG A 489 -4.99 -17.55 19.18
C ARG A 489 -6.02 -17.77 18.07
N MET A 490 -6.05 -16.81 17.11
CA MET A 490 -6.90 -16.90 15.92
C MET A 490 -6.27 -17.70 14.78
N ASP A 491 -4.97 -17.90 14.79
CA ASP A 491 -4.23 -18.64 13.79
C ASP A 491 -4.12 -20.13 14.17
N ASN A 492 -4.02 -20.98 13.16
CA ASN A 492 -3.86 -22.41 13.38
C ASN A 492 -2.46 -22.72 13.91
N PRO A 493 -2.31 -23.78 14.73
CA PRO A 493 -0.99 -24.29 15.11
C PRO A 493 -0.21 -24.75 13.88
N LEU A 494 1.12 -24.78 13.99
CA LEU A 494 2.06 -25.20 12.95
C LEU A 494 1.98 -26.70 12.67
#